data_d7297c2da46ed350a7687f525bd5dafb
#
_entry.id   d7297c2da46ed350a7687f525bd5dafb
#
_cell.length_a   1.000
_cell.length_b   1.000
_cell.length_c   1.000
_cell.angle_alpha   90.00
_cell.angle_beta   90.00
_cell.angle_gamma   90.00
#
_symmetry.space_group_name_H-M   'P 1'
#
loop_
_entity.id
_entity.type
_entity.pdbx_description
1 polymer ?
#
loop_
_entity_poly.entity_id
_entity_poly.type
_entity_poly.pdbx_seq_one_letter_code
_entity_poly.pdbx_strand_id
1 'polypeptide(L)'
;MGLASRARKKPREVFDPAGRSQRLAGRDKIAGRLPRVSRGVISQATMSPTTLLLLQLIVVLVVARACSWIANRLGQPGVVGEMAAGVVLGPIVLGALAPKAHAAIFSASSLAGLSALSTFGLVLFMFIIGLELRWPDGVRAQIRAATSVGVASVIAPLVLGLAISPLLYPSLAPANVKFWPFALFMGAALSITAFPVMARILKDRGMTRTRFGQLSLSAAAIVDAIAWVLLAFVIALAGAGEGWLGLARTGLGVVALLAFVFLVLKPLYAWLLRTHAADGEPTTTVLAALMIGLLACAMLTEWMHLHAVFGAFLFGAGLPRDDRLLRSLVQRVEPISMVVLMPLFFALAGLATTGGAFSAAGLGAIALIVAVSAVGKIGGGALGARACGYDWRDSLSTGALMNSRGLMELIVMKIGLDAGLIGHEMFTMLLIMALVTTAMASPMVSWFSGLRAPVRPASALEVGDVVVRP
;
A
#
# COMPACT_ATOMS: atom_id res chain seq x y z
N MET A 1 -60.54 -6.08 -33.13
CA MET A 1 -60.99 -4.96 -33.99
C MET A 1 -59.80 -4.03 -34.04
N GLY A 2 -59.09 -3.81 -35.14
CA GLY A 2 -59.07 -4.00 -36.57
C GLY A 2 -57.68 -3.48 -36.93
N LEU A 3 -56.84 -4.18 -37.57
CA LEU A 3 -56.54 -4.36 -38.98
C LEU A 3 -56.16 -3.09 -39.79
N ALA A 4 -55.03 -3.22 -40.46
CA ALA A 4 -54.63 -2.64 -41.74
C ALA A 4 -53.73 -1.38 -41.67
N SER A 5 -52.73 -1.10 -42.53
CA SER A 5 -52.22 -1.75 -43.74
C SER A 5 -51.00 -0.97 -44.22
N ARG A 6 -50.03 -1.68 -44.70
CA ARG A 6 -49.04 -1.43 -45.78
C ARG A 6 -48.97 -0.07 -46.43
N ALA A 7 -47.75 0.44 -46.65
CA ALA A 7 -47.30 0.88 -47.98
C ALA A 7 -45.76 0.94 -48.08
N ARG A 8 -45.21 0.07 -48.92
CA ARG A 8 -43.84 0.15 -49.51
C ARG A 8 -43.83 1.31 -50.55
N LYS A 9 -42.77 2.12 -50.53
CA LYS A 9 -42.41 2.95 -51.71
C LYS A 9 -41.04 2.52 -52.24
N LYS A 10 -41.06 2.07 -53.49
CA LYS A 10 -39.89 1.82 -54.37
C LYS A 10 -39.24 3.13 -54.78
N PRO A 11 -37.94 3.15 -55.11
CA PRO A 11 -37.24 4.30 -55.67
C PRO A 11 -37.53 4.38 -57.18
N ARG A 12 -37.67 5.61 -57.67
CA ARG A 12 -37.80 5.97 -59.09
C ARG A 12 -36.40 5.98 -59.69
N GLU A 13 -36.28 5.25 -60.82
CA GLU A 13 -35.24 5.41 -61.84
C GLU A 13 -35.46 6.68 -62.59
N VAL A 14 -34.41 7.49 -62.79
CA VAL A 14 -34.39 8.61 -63.77
C VAL A 14 -33.46 8.18 -64.90
N PHE A 15 -34.03 8.06 -66.05
CA PHE A 15 -33.37 7.83 -67.33
C PHE A 15 -32.71 9.12 -67.83
N ASP A 16 -31.49 9.04 -68.36
CA ASP A 16 -30.85 10.10 -69.15
C ASP A 16 -30.53 9.54 -70.55
N PRO A 17 -31.00 10.20 -71.61
CA PRO A 17 -30.84 9.72 -72.97
C PRO A 17 -29.75 10.50 -73.70
N ALA A 18 -28.56 9.97 -73.82
CA ALA A 18 -27.66 10.34 -74.92
C ALA A 18 -26.55 9.28 -75.11
N GLY A 19 -26.84 8.36 -75.98
CA GLY A 19 -25.82 7.42 -76.46
C GLY A 19 -24.81 8.09 -77.35
N ARG A 20 -23.56 7.67 -77.23
CA ARG A 20 -22.62 7.57 -78.38
C ARG A 20 -21.51 6.54 -78.05
N SER A 21 -21.55 5.48 -78.86
CA SER A 21 -20.46 4.52 -79.02
C SER A 21 -19.23 5.19 -79.65
N GLN A 22 -18.08 4.87 -79.16
CA GLN A 22 -16.88 4.75 -80.00
C GLN A 22 -15.94 3.64 -79.39
N ARG A 23 -15.82 2.58 -80.22
CA ARG A 23 -14.69 1.64 -80.15
C ARG A 23 -13.48 2.37 -80.77
N LEU A 24 -12.32 2.03 -80.28
CA LEU A 24 -11.10 1.61 -81.02
C LEU A 24 -9.88 1.50 -80.03
N ALA A 25 -9.42 0.33 -79.97
CA ALA A 25 -8.10 -0.13 -80.40
C ALA A 25 -6.90 0.35 -79.56
N GLY A 26 -6.31 -0.53 -78.77
CA GLY A 26 -5.09 -1.15 -79.23
C GLY A 26 -3.86 -0.86 -78.40
N ARG A 27 -3.32 -1.96 -77.90
CA ARG A 27 -1.87 -2.24 -77.74
C ARG A 27 -1.09 -1.66 -76.59
N ASP A 28 -0.66 -2.61 -75.83
CA ASP A 28 0.71 -2.77 -75.23
C ASP A 28 1.24 -1.69 -74.28
N LYS A 29 1.28 -2.05 -73.04
CA LYS A 29 2.58 -2.08 -72.33
C LYS A 29 2.39 -2.83 -70.97
N ILE A 30 2.86 -4.07 -71.01
CA ILE A 30 3.25 -4.79 -69.82
C ILE A 30 4.45 -4.04 -69.23
N ALA A 31 4.23 -3.19 -68.22
CA ALA A 31 5.26 -2.69 -67.36
C ALA A 31 4.83 -3.03 -65.97
N GLY A 32 5.56 -3.97 -65.36
CA GLY A 32 5.33 -4.47 -64.01
C GLY A 32 5.23 -3.33 -62.99
N ARG A 33 4.02 -3.09 -62.49
CA ARG A 33 3.84 -2.36 -61.25
C ARG A 33 4.00 -3.36 -60.10
N LEU A 34 5.21 -3.42 -59.56
CA LEU A 34 5.41 -3.90 -58.24
C LEU A 34 4.38 -3.22 -57.34
N PRO A 35 3.68 -3.95 -56.46
CA PRO A 35 2.80 -3.29 -55.50
C PRO A 35 3.68 -2.36 -54.66
N ARG A 36 3.38 -1.06 -54.69
CA ARG A 36 3.88 -0.10 -53.74
C ARG A 36 3.49 -0.65 -52.36
N VAL A 37 4.45 -1.25 -51.66
CA VAL A 37 4.36 -1.47 -50.23
C VAL A 37 4.08 -0.11 -49.62
N SER A 38 2.82 0.10 -49.23
CA SER A 38 2.40 1.26 -48.45
C SER A 38 3.23 1.27 -47.20
N ARG A 39 4.25 2.14 -47.18
CA ARG A 39 4.90 2.58 -45.94
C ARG A 39 3.83 3.30 -45.12
N GLY A 40 3.18 2.62 -44.22
CA GLY A 40 2.21 3.27 -43.37
C GLY A 40 1.17 2.33 -42.75
N VAL A 41 1.56 1.24 -42.24
CA VAL A 41 0.91 0.60 -41.07
C VAL A 41 2.00 -0.25 -40.41
N ILE A 42 2.90 0.38 -39.70
CA ILE A 42 3.33 -0.25 -38.45
C ILE A 42 2.06 -0.20 -37.63
N SER A 43 1.19 -1.21 -37.81
CA SER A 43 0.15 -1.56 -36.86
C SER A 43 0.83 -1.50 -35.52
N GLN A 44 0.40 -0.59 -34.64
CA GLN A 44 0.63 -0.74 -33.24
C GLN A 44 0.08 -2.12 -32.93
N ALA A 45 0.98 -3.10 -32.85
CA ALA A 45 0.63 -4.42 -32.37
C ALA A 45 0.09 -4.18 -30.98
N THR A 46 -1.23 -4.09 -30.84
CA THR A 46 -1.90 -3.95 -29.55
C THR A 46 -1.55 -5.22 -28.79
N MET A 47 -0.59 -5.09 -27.88
CA MET A 47 -0.20 -6.21 -27.02
C MET A 47 -1.47 -6.77 -26.38
N SER A 48 -1.60 -8.10 -26.34
CA SER A 48 -2.73 -8.69 -25.63
C SER A 48 -2.74 -8.20 -24.19
N PRO A 49 -3.89 -8.08 -23.54
CA PRO A 49 -3.97 -7.66 -22.13
C PRO A 49 -3.08 -8.50 -21.22
N THR A 50 -2.97 -9.81 -21.49
CA THR A 50 -2.10 -10.71 -20.75
C THR A 50 -0.61 -10.40 -20.96
N THR A 51 -0.19 -10.16 -22.21
CA THR A 51 1.21 -9.80 -22.53
C THR A 51 1.59 -8.48 -21.86
N LEU A 52 0.70 -7.50 -21.86
CA LEU A 52 0.92 -6.22 -21.21
C LEU A 52 1.02 -6.35 -19.69
N LEU A 53 0.14 -7.15 -19.07
CA LEU A 53 0.22 -7.43 -17.63
C LEU A 53 1.55 -8.09 -17.25
N LEU A 54 2.00 -9.10 -18.02
CA LEU A 54 3.28 -9.76 -17.77
C LEU A 54 4.46 -8.79 -17.93
N LEU A 55 4.41 -7.90 -18.93
CA LEU A 55 5.41 -6.84 -19.10
C LEU A 55 5.43 -5.88 -17.91
N GLN A 56 4.26 -5.44 -17.44
CA GLN A 56 4.12 -4.60 -16.26
C GLN A 56 4.75 -5.26 -15.01
N LEU A 57 4.46 -6.55 -14.79
CA LEU A 57 5.04 -7.32 -13.70
C LEU A 57 6.57 -7.35 -13.78
N ILE A 58 7.13 -7.66 -14.96
CA ILE A 58 8.59 -7.70 -15.17
C ILE A 58 9.21 -6.32 -14.88
N VAL A 59 8.66 -5.25 -15.46
CA VAL A 59 9.18 -3.89 -15.30
C VAL A 59 9.14 -3.47 -13.82
N VAL A 60 8.00 -3.69 -13.16
CA VAL A 60 7.85 -3.34 -11.72
C VAL A 60 8.86 -4.10 -10.87
N LEU A 61 8.98 -5.42 -11.05
CA LEU A 61 9.90 -6.24 -10.27
C LEU A 61 11.36 -5.85 -10.50
N VAL A 62 11.77 -5.63 -11.75
CA VAL A 62 13.15 -5.23 -12.09
C VAL A 62 13.48 -3.88 -11.44
N VAL A 63 12.62 -2.88 -11.60
CA VAL A 63 12.87 -1.54 -11.04
C VAL A 63 12.84 -1.57 -9.52
N ALA A 64 11.88 -2.30 -8.90
CA ALA A 64 11.82 -2.44 -7.45
C ALA A 64 13.08 -3.11 -6.88
N ARG A 65 13.60 -4.17 -7.53
CA ARG A 65 14.83 -4.84 -7.09
C ARG A 65 16.06 -3.95 -7.29
N ALA A 66 16.14 -3.22 -8.39
CA ALA A 66 17.24 -2.27 -8.65
C ALA A 66 17.26 -1.15 -7.60
N CYS A 67 16.12 -0.51 -7.34
CA CYS A 67 16.00 0.53 -6.32
C CYS A 67 16.27 -0.02 -4.89
N SER A 68 15.77 -1.21 -4.56
CA SER A 68 16.05 -1.87 -3.28
C SER A 68 17.54 -2.16 -3.10
N TRP A 69 18.21 -2.63 -4.14
CA TRP A 69 19.65 -2.84 -4.12
C TRP A 69 20.42 -1.54 -3.90
N ILE A 70 20.05 -0.45 -4.60
CA ILE A 70 20.63 0.89 -4.40
C ILE A 70 20.42 1.36 -2.97
N ALA A 71 19.17 1.25 -2.44
CA ALA A 71 18.86 1.64 -1.07
C ALA A 71 19.72 0.89 -0.05
N ASN A 72 19.87 -0.42 -0.21
CA ASN A 72 20.74 -1.23 0.65
C ASN A 72 22.21 -0.80 0.59
N ARG A 73 22.72 -0.42 -0.60
CA ARG A 73 24.07 0.14 -0.75
C ARG A 73 24.26 1.47 -0.05
N LEU A 74 23.20 2.26 0.06
CA LEU A 74 23.15 3.53 0.79
C LEU A 74 22.89 3.34 2.30
N GLY A 75 22.86 2.10 2.80
CA GLY A 75 22.56 1.80 4.21
C GLY A 75 21.09 2.03 4.61
N GLN A 76 20.20 2.08 3.63
CA GLN A 76 18.76 2.20 3.84
C GLN A 76 18.07 0.84 3.73
N PRO A 77 16.95 0.61 4.42
CA PRO A 77 16.15 -0.61 4.25
C PRO A 77 15.67 -0.77 2.81
N GLY A 78 15.68 -2.00 2.29
CA GLY A 78 15.25 -2.29 0.91
C GLY A 78 13.83 -1.82 0.58
N VAL A 79 12.94 -1.79 1.57
CA VAL A 79 11.57 -1.29 1.41
C VAL A 79 11.51 0.18 1.01
N VAL A 80 12.45 1.01 1.46
CA VAL A 80 12.57 2.42 1.02
C VAL A 80 12.85 2.49 -0.48
N GLY A 81 13.71 1.59 -0.97
CA GLY A 81 13.99 1.46 -2.40
C GLY A 81 12.76 0.99 -3.18
N GLU A 82 12.00 0.04 -2.67
CA GLU A 82 10.76 -0.44 -3.31
C GLU A 82 9.69 0.67 -3.38
N MET A 83 9.55 1.47 -2.33
CA MET A 83 8.68 2.66 -2.35
C MET A 83 9.17 3.71 -3.37
N ALA A 84 10.48 3.96 -3.40
CA ALA A 84 11.08 4.87 -4.37
C ALA A 84 10.90 4.37 -5.81
N ALA A 85 10.94 3.06 -6.05
CA ALA A 85 10.67 2.46 -7.35
C ALA A 85 9.27 2.82 -7.87
N GLY A 86 8.27 2.90 -6.99
CA GLY A 86 6.94 3.39 -7.36
C GLY A 86 6.98 4.81 -7.91
N VAL A 87 7.68 5.73 -7.24
CA VAL A 87 7.85 7.11 -7.70
C VAL A 87 8.63 7.16 -9.03
N VAL A 88 9.66 6.32 -9.18
CA VAL A 88 10.44 6.20 -10.42
C VAL A 88 9.57 5.75 -11.60
N LEU A 89 8.68 4.78 -11.39
CA LEU A 89 7.75 4.28 -12.41
C LEU A 89 6.58 5.22 -12.65
N GLY A 90 6.32 6.14 -11.72
CA GLY A 90 5.20 7.07 -11.76
C GLY A 90 5.37 8.22 -12.76
N PRO A 91 4.34 9.09 -12.84
CA PRO A 91 4.33 10.26 -13.73
C PRO A 91 5.48 11.23 -13.48
N ILE A 92 6.00 11.28 -12.25
CA ILE A 92 7.03 12.23 -11.82
C ILE A 92 8.36 11.97 -12.51
N VAL A 93 8.78 10.69 -12.63
CA VAL A 93 10.09 10.34 -13.21
C VAL A 93 9.91 9.71 -14.58
N LEU A 94 9.36 8.51 -14.68
CA LEU A 94 9.20 7.82 -15.97
C LEU A 94 8.25 8.59 -16.89
N GLY A 95 7.14 9.14 -16.37
CA GLY A 95 6.20 9.95 -17.15
C GLY A 95 6.82 11.23 -17.67
N ALA A 96 7.71 11.89 -16.93
CA ALA A 96 8.42 13.08 -17.35
C ALA A 96 9.54 12.79 -18.34
N LEU A 97 10.35 11.74 -18.11
CA LEU A 97 11.51 11.39 -18.93
C LEU A 97 11.11 10.65 -20.22
N ALA A 98 10.11 9.77 -20.17
CA ALA A 98 9.68 8.93 -21.28
C ALA A 98 8.17 8.78 -21.33
N PRO A 99 7.39 9.86 -21.64
CA PRO A 99 5.94 9.87 -21.55
C PRO A 99 5.28 8.84 -22.47
N LYS A 100 5.84 8.58 -23.64
CA LYS A 100 5.33 7.55 -24.56
C LYS A 100 5.47 6.14 -24.01
N ALA A 101 6.60 5.83 -23.39
CA ALA A 101 6.85 4.53 -22.75
C ALA A 101 5.94 4.34 -21.53
N HIS A 102 5.83 5.37 -20.68
CA HIS A 102 4.93 5.36 -19.53
C HIS A 102 3.48 5.10 -19.95
N ALA A 103 2.96 5.84 -20.91
CA ALA A 103 1.59 5.67 -21.42
C ALA A 103 1.36 4.31 -22.10
N ALA A 104 2.38 3.74 -22.77
CA ALA A 104 2.29 2.43 -23.39
C ALA A 104 2.27 1.28 -22.37
N ILE A 105 3.05 1.40 -21.28
CA ILE A 105 3.15 0.36 -20.25
C ILE A 105 2.02 0.50 -19.23
N PHE A 106 1.73 1.71 -18.74
CA PHE A 106 0.80 1.98 -17.64
C PHE A 106 -0.43 2.78 -18.11
N SER A 107 -1.10 2.30 -19.17
CA SER A 107 -2.37 2.91 -19.61
C SER A 107 -3.49 2.67 -18.59
N ALA A 108 -4.39 3.63 -18.42
CA ALA A 108 -5.49 3.53 -17.45
C ALA A 108 -6.34 2.26 -17.61
N SER A 109 -6.54 1.81 -18.87
CA SER A 109 -7.28 0.58 -19.18
C SER A 109 -6.56 -0.71 -18.78
N SER A 110 -5.24 -0.67 -18.63
CA SER A 110 -4.43 -1.86 -18.31
C SER A 110 -4.18 -2.05 -16.81
N LEU A 111 -4.46 -1.04 -15.98
CA LEU A 111 -4.13 -1.09 -14.55
C LEU A 111 -5.06 -1.99 -13.73
N ALA A 112 -6.21 -2.38 -14.24
CA ALA A 112 -7.19 -3.19 -13.49
C ALA A 112 -6.60 -4.53 -13.01
N GLY A 113 -5.88 -5.24 -13.89
CA GLY A 113 -5.23 -6.51 -13.53
C GLY A 113 -4.11 -6.32 -12.50
N LEU A 114 -3.30 -5.27 -12.67
CA LEU A 114 -2.23 -4.91 -11.74
C LEU A 114 -2.80 -4.52 -10.36
N SER A 115 -3.91 -3.77 -10.34
CA SER A 115 -4.63 -3.38 -9.13
C SER A 115 -5.20 -4.59 -8.39
N ALA A 116 -5.81 -5.54 -9.10
CA ALA A 116 -6.34 -6.76 -8.49
C ALA A 116 -5.23 -7.60 -7.83
N LEU A 117 -4.08 -7.80 -8.50
CA LEU A 117 -2.92 -8.49 -7.95
C LEU A 117 -2.32 -7.74 -6.75
N SER A 118 -2.25 -6.43 -6.82
CA SER A 118 -1.79 -5.57 -5.72
C SER A 118 -2.69 -5.70 -4.49
N THR A 119 -4.01 -5.63 -4.67
CA THR A 119 -4.99 -5.81 -3.57
C THR A 119 -4.87 -7.20 -2.96
N PHE A 120 -4.74 -8.24 -3.78
CA PHE A 120 -4.50 -9.60 -3.29
C PHE A 120 -3.20 -9.70 -2.48
N GLY A 121 -2.14 -9.05 -2.96
CA GLY A 121 -0.86 -8.94 -2.24
C GLY A 121 -1.00 -8.26 -0.88
N LEU A 122 -1.76 -7.16 -0.83
CA LEU A 122 -2.07 -6.47 0.42
C LEU A 122 -2.85 -7.34 1.40
N VAL A 123 -3.84 -8.09 0.92
CA VAL A 123 -4.63 -9.03 1.73
C VAL A 123 -3.71 -10.09 2.35
N LEU A 124 -2.83 -10.71 1.55
CA LEU A 124 -1.86 -11.70 2.05
C LEU A 124 -0.88 -11.08 3.05
N PHE A 125 -0.36 -9.89 2.74
CA PHE A 125 0.56 -9.19 3.62
C PHE A 125 -0.08 -8.83 4.95
N MET A 126 -1.29 -8.28 4.94
CA MET A 126 -2.01 -7.92 6.17
C MET A 126 -2.40 -9.13 7.01
N PHE A 127 -2.68 -10.24 6.37
CA PHE A 127 -2.85 -11.52 7.06
C PHE A 127 -1.59 -11.92 7.83
N ILE A 128 -0.41 -11.80 7.22
CA ILE A 128 0.88 -12.08 7.88
C ILE A 128 1.09 -11.13 9.07
N ILE A 129 0.86 -9.82 8.88
CA ILE A 129 0.96 -8.83 9.96
C ILE A 129 -0.01 -9.15 11.11
N GLY A 130 -1.24 -9.57 10.78
CA GLY A 130 -2.20 -10.03 11.79
C GLY A 130 -1.72 -11.25 12.56
N LEU A 131 -1.11 -12.23 11.87
CA LEU A 131 -0.50 -13.42 12.48
C LEU A 131 0.67 -13.07 13.41
N GLU A 132 1.51 -12.12 13.02
CA GLU A 132 2.69 -11.69 13.78
C GLU A 132 2.36 -10.75 14.93
N LEU A 133 1.13 -10.20 14.98
CA LEU A 133 0.71 -9.29 16.02
C LEU A 133 0.78 -9.98 17.38
N ARG A 134 1.80 -9.65 18.16
CA ARG A 134 1.98 -10.13 19.55
C ARG A 134 1.68 -8.98 20.51
N TRP A 135 0.75 -9.22 21.41
CA TRP A 135 0.65 -8.36 22.58
C TRP A 135 1.94 -8.53 23.39
N PRO A 136 2.53 -7.44 23.89
CA PRO A 136 3.75 -7.55 24.68
C PRO A 136 3.54 -8.47 25.88
N ASP A 137 4.18 -9.63 25.86
CA ASP A 137 4.30 -10.48 27.05
C ASP A 137 5.36 -9.84 27.93
N GLY A 138 4.97 -9.05 28.91
CA GLY A 138 5.93 -8.32 29.71
C GLY A 138 5.42 -7.93 31.08
N VAL A 139 6.37 -7.60 31.94
CA VAL A 139 6.10 -6.99 33.24
C VAL A 139 5.24 -5.73 33.00
N ARG A 140 4.26 -5.46 33.86
CA ARG A 140 3.35 -4.30 33.79
C ARG A 140 4.05 -2.98 33.43
N ALA A 141 5.30 -2.80 33.89
CA ALA A 141 6.11 -1.63 33.59
C ALA A 141 6.45 -1.50 32.08
N GLN A 142 6.76 -2.62 31.40
CA GLN A 142 7.07 -2.65 29.96
C GLN A 142 5.84 -2.34 29.12
N ILE A 143 4.68 -2.90 29.48
CA ILE A 143 3.40 -2.62 28.80
C ILE A 143 3.03 -1.13 28.97
N ARG A 144 3.20 -0.59 30.20
CA ARG A 144 2.95 0.83 30.48
C ARG A 144 3.86 1.74 29.65
N ALA A 145 5.15 1.42 29.55
CA ALA A 145 6.10 2.18 28.74
C ALA A 145 5.77 2.12 27.25
N ALA A 146 5.47 0.92 26.72
CA ALA A 146 5.05 0.74 25.32
C ALA A 146 3.75 1.50 25.00
N THR A 147 2.78 1.47 25.90
CA THR A 147 1.53 2.22 25.75
C THR A 147 1.77 3.74 25.80
N SER A 148 2.60 4.22 26.73
CA SER A 148 2.96 5.65 26.84
C SER A 148 3.63 6.14 25.55
N VAL A 149 4.63 5.41 25.03
CA VAL A 149 5.30 5.72 23.77
C VAL A 149 4.31 5.66 22.61
N GLY A 150 3.52 4.58 22.52
CA GLY A 150 2.55 4.38 21.47
C GLY A 150 1.54 5.53 21.41
N VAL A 151 0.88 5.82 22.53
CA VAL A 151 -0.14 6.88 22.62
C VAL A 151 0.46 8.26 22.36
N ALA A 152 1.60 8.59 22.97
CA ALA A 152 2.26 9.89 22.77
C ALA A 152 2.71 10.09 21.30
N SER A 153 3.22 9.03 20.66
CA SER A 153 3.63 9.05 19.25
C SER A 153 2.46 9.12 18.26
N VAL A 154 1.23 8.86 18.71
CA VAL A 154 0.01 9.07 17.91
C VAL A 154 -0.57 10.44 18.17
N ILE A 155 -0.73 10.84 19.44
CA ILE A 155 -1.38 12.09 19.81
C ILE A 155 -0.58 13.30 19.35
N ALA A 156 0.75 13.31 19.52
CA ALA A 156 1.57 14.46 19.16
C ALA A 156 1.47 14.82 17.67
N PRO A 157 1.73 13.89 16.71
CA PRO A 157 1.56 14.22 15.28
C PRO A 157 0.09 14.42 14.88
N LEU A 158 -0.89 13.78 15.56
CA LEU A 158 -2.31 14.03 15.33
C LEU A 158 -2.67 15.48 15.60
N VAL A 159 -2.29 15.99 16.78
CA VAL A 159 -2.54 17.38 17.17
C VAL A 159 -1.81 18.35 16.26
N LEU A 160 -0.56 18.09 15.95
CA LEU A 160 0.21 18.92 15.01
C LEU A 160 -0.37 18.88 13.59
N GLY A 161 -0.85 17.74 13.12
CA GLY A 161 -1.53 17.59 11.84
C GLY A 161 -2.83 18.39 11.79
N LEU A 162 -3.63 18.34 12.87
CA LEU A 162 -4.82 19.18 13.02
C LEU A 162 -4.45 20.68 13.02
N ALA A 163 -3.37 21.06 13.70
CA ALA A 163 -2.92 22.45 13.80
C ALA A 163 -2.47 23.04 12.45
N ILE A 164 -1.85 22.25 11.57
CA ILE A 164 -1.44 22.70 10.22
C ILE A 164 -2.56 22.58 9.17
N SER A 165 -3.62 21.84 9.47
CA SER A 165 -4.72 21.60 8.51
C SER A 165 -5.40 22.89 8.01
N PRO A 166 -5.65 23.94 8.82
CA PRO A 166 -6.23 25.19 8.32
C PRO A 166 -5.37 25.86 7.23
N LEU A 167 -4.04 25.69 7.30
CA LEU A 167 -3.11 26.24 6.31
C LEU A 167 -3.14 25.45 4.99
N LEU A 168 -3.31 24.13 5.07
CA LEU A 168 -3.25 23.24 3.92
C LEU A 168 -4.61 22.99 3.25
N TYR A 169 -5.70 23.10 4.02
CA TYR A 169 -7.06 22.83 3.55
C TYR A 169 -7.48 23.66 2.34
N PRO A 170 -7.26 25.00 2.28
CA PRO A 170 -7.71 25.81 1.16
C PRO A 170 -7.10 25.43 -0.19
N SER A 171 -5.86 24.90 -0.16
CA SER A 171 -5.09 24.58 -1.39
C SER A 171 -5.08 23.11 -1.77
N LEU A 172 -5.25 22.20 -0.80
CA LEU A 172 -5.03 20.77 -1.01
C LEU A 172 -6.27 19.89 -0.78
N ALA A 173 -7.33 20.44 -0.18
CA ALA A 173 -8.55 19.66 0.02
C ALA A 173 -9.36 19.56 -1.27
N PRO A 174 -9.92 18.38 -1.60
CA PRO A 174 -10.89 18.25 -2.68
C PRO A 174 -12.14 19.11 -2.39
N ALA A 175 -12.76 19.67 -3.46
CA ALA A 175 -13.86 20.64 -3.33
C ALA A 175 -15.07 20.17 -2.52
N ASN A 176 -15.31 18.85 -2.47
CA ASN A 176 -16.46 18.26 -1.79
C ASN A 176 -16.16 17.79 -0.37
N VAL A 177 -14.93 17.96 0.13
CA VAL A 177 -14.52 17.48 1.45
C VAL A 177 -14.65 18.59 2.47
N LYS A 178 -15.36 18.31 3.56
CA LYS A 178 -15.45 19.25 4.70
C LYS A 178 -14.13 19.32 5.47
N PHE A 179 -13.91 20.42 6.19
CA PHE A 179 -12.68 20.67 6.94
C PHE A 179 -12.33 19.54 7.93
N TRP A 180 -13.28 19.08 8.74
CA TRP A 180 -13.01 18.10 9.79
C TRP A 180 -12.60 16.71 9.26
N PRO A 181 -13.24 16.11 8.25
CA PRO A 181 -12.76 14.88 7.63
C PRO A 181 -11.34 15.00 7.06
N PHE A 182 -11.04 16.10 6.38
CA PHE A 182 -9.70 16.37 5.87
C PHE A 182 -8.67 16.50 7.00
N ALA A 183 -8.95 17.33 8.01
CA ALA A 183 -8.04 17.59 9.11
C ALA A 183 -7.76 16.33 9.96
N LEU A 184 -8.79 15.56 10.26
CA LEU A 184 -8.65 14.29 10.98
C LEU A 184 -7.89 13.26 10.16
N PHE A 185 -8.14 13.17 8.84
CA PHE A 185 -7.37 12.31 7.96
C PHE A 185 -5.90 12.72 7.92
N MET A 186 -5.61 14.04 7.82
CA MET A 186 -4.26 14.58 7.87
C MET A 186 -3.56 14.18 9.17
N GLY A 187 -4.19 14.44 10.31
CA GLY A 187 -3.66 14.05 11.61
C GLY A 187 -3.43 12.56 11.75
N ALA A 188 -4.37 11.75 11.25
CA ALA A 188 -4.26 10.29 11.24
C ALA A 188 -3.08 9.82 10.38
N ALA A 189 -2.95 10.35 9.14
CA ALA A 189 -1.86 10.02 8.24
C ALA A 189 -0.49 10.34 8.85
N LEU A 190 -0.35 11.49 9.52
CA LEU A 190 0.88 11.85 10.22
C LEU A 190 1.16 11.00 11.47
N SER A 191 0.16 10.28 11.99
CA SER A 191 0.25 9.54 13.25
C SER A 191 0.64 8.07 13.09
N ILE A 192 0.55 7.50 11.89
CA ILE A 192 0.81 6.08 11.64
C ILE A 192 2.31 5.78 11.68
N THR A 193 2.68 4.63 12.24
CA THR A 193 4.04 4.08 12.25
C THR A 193 3.99 2.73 11.54
N ALA A 194 5.03 2.38 10.79
CA ALA A 194 5.11 1.08 10.13
C ALA A 194 5.91 0.08 10.96
N PHE A 195 5.23 -0.75 11.76
CA PHE A 195 5.86 -1.83 12.53
C PHE A 195 6.80 -2.71 11.70
N PRO A 196 6.41 -3.22 10.50
CA PRO A 196 7.28 -4.11 9.73
C PRO A 196 8.57 -3.44 9.25
N VAL A 197 8.48 -2.17 8.85
CA VAL A 197 9.66 -1.40 8.41
C VAL A 197 10.61 -1.17 9.57
N MET A 198 10.08 -0.77 10.73
CA MET A 198 10.85 -0.57 11.94
C MET A 198 11.50 -1.87 12.42
N ALA A 199 10.77 -2.99 12.42
CA ALA A 199 11.30 -4.30 12.78
C ALA A 199 12.46 -4.69 11.86
N ARG A 200 12.34 -4.42 10.56
CA ARG A 200 13.41 -4.66 9.59
C ARG A 200 14.63 -3.77 9.85
N ILE A 201 14.45 -2.47 10.11
CA ILE A 201 15.55 -1.56 10.47
C ILE A 201 16.32 -2.09 11.70
N LEU A 202 15.57 -2.49 12.72
CA LEU A 202 16.17 -3.03 13.95
C LEU A 202 16.91 -4.36 13.72
N LYS A 203 16.35 -5.25 12.90
CA LYS A 203 16.95 -6.54 12.53
C LYS A 203 18.23 -6.33 11.72
N ASP A 204 18.18 -5.51 10.67
CA ASP A 204 19.31 -5.23 9.78
C ASP A 204 20.48 -4.58 10.54
N ARG A 205 20.17 -3.84 11.60
CA ARG A 205 21.17 -3.19 12.47
C ARG A 205 21.54 -3.98 13.72
N GLY A 206 20.98 -5.16 13.94
CA GLY A 206 21.25 -5.99 15.11
C GLY A 206 20.76 -5.38 16.43
N MET A 207 19.81 -4.43 16.39
CA MET A 207 19.34 -3.65 17.54
C MET A 207 18.03 -4.18 18.16
N THR A 208 17.48 -5.29 17.68
CA THR A 208 16.21 -5.88 18.16
C THR A 208 16.20 -6.21 19.65
N ARG A 209 17.37 -6.54 20.23
CA ARG A 209 17.51 -6.88 21.65
C ARG A 209 17.87 -5.71 22.54
N THR A 210 18.06 -4.51 22.01
CA THR A 210 18.33 -3.30 22.80
C THR A 210 17.07 -2.87 23.57
N ARG A 211 17.23 -2.13 24.68
CA ARG A 211 16.10 -1.64 25.50
C ARG A 211 15.15 -0.78 24.68
N PHE A 212 15.68 0.17 23.91
CA PHE A 212 14.87 1.01 23.02
C PHE A 212 14.29 0.22 21.84
N GLY A 213 14.98 -0.80 21.31
CA GLY A 213 14.47 -1.65 20.23
C GLY A 213 13.23 -2.45 20.66
N GLN A 214 13.28 -3.11 21.81
CA GLN A 214 12.13 -3.84 22.35
C GLN A 214 10.97 -2.92 22.70
N LEU A 215 11.26 -1.74 23.31
CA LEU A 215 10.25 -0.75 23.60
C LEU A 215 9.56 -0.25 22.33
N SER A 216 10.33 0.08 21.30
CA SER A 216 9.80 0.58 20.02
C SER A 216 8.93 -0.47 19.30
N LEU A 217 9.36 -1.74 19.27
CA LEU A 217 8.57 -2.83 18.68
C LEU A 217 7.24 -3.01 19.39
N SER A 218 7.26 -3.02 20.73
CA SER A 218 6.04 -3.15 21.53
C SER A 218 5.10 -1.94 21.35
N ALA A 219 5.67 -0.73 21.31
CA ALA A 219 4.91 0.49 21.09
C ALA A 219 4.30 0.53 19.68
N ALA A 220 5.03 0.12 18.64
CA ALA A 220 4.53 0.11 17.28
C ALA A 220 3.39 -0.90 17.08
N ALA A 221 3.43 -2.06 17.73
CA ALA A 221 2.31 -3.00 17.70
C ALA A 221 1.01 -2.39 18.28
N ILE A 222 1.14 -1.57 19.34
CA ILE A 222 0.01 -0.81 19.91
C ILE A 222 -0.45 0.27 18.94
N VAL A 223 0.48 1.00 18.31
CA VAL A 223 0.17 2.06 17.33
C VAL A 223 -0.55 1.49 16.11
N ASP A 224 -0.16 0.33 15.61
CA ASP A 224 -0.84 -0.32 14.49
C ASP A 224 -2.31 -0.63 14.83
N ALA A 225 -2.59 -1.13 16.03
CA ALA A 225 -3.96 -1.34 16.47
C ALA A 225 -4.75 -0.03 16.58
N ILE A 226 -4.16 1.03 17.13
CA ILE A 226 -4.78 2.37 17.21
C ILE A 226 -5.01 2.94 15.82
N ALA A 227 -4.06 2.78 14.89
CA ALA A 227 -4.15 3.29 13.53
C ALA A 227 -5.37 2.72 12.78
N TRP A 228 -5.65 1.43 12.95
CA TRP A 228 -6.83 0.80 12.35
C TRP A 228 -8.16 1.37 12.89
N VAL A 229 -8.25 1.57 14.20
CA VAL A 229 -9.42 2.18 14.83
C VAL A 229 -9.60 3.63 14.36
N LEU A 230 -8.50 4.38 14.31
CA LEU A 230 -8.52 5.77 13.85
C LEU A 230 -8.93 5.86 12.38
N LEU A 231 -8.39 4.99 11.52
CA LEU A 231 -8.76 4.93 10.11
C LEU A 231 -10.24 4.60 9.91
N ALA A 232 -10.74 3.57 10.60
CA ALA A 232 -12.16 3.21 10.54
C ALA A 232 -13.06 4.37 10.97
N PHE A 233 -12.66 5.11 12.03
CA PHE A 233 -13.36 6.31 12.48
C PHE A 233 -13.36 7.43 11.44
N VAL A 234 -12.22 7.71 10.82
CA VAL A 234 -12.10 8.76 9.78
C VAL A 234 -12.94 8.43 8.56
N ILE A 235 -12.93 7.16 8.09
CA ILE A 235 -13.74 6.72 6.96
C ILE A 235 -15.23 6.82 7.30
N ALA A 236 -15.63 6.38 8.50
CA ALA A 236 -17.01 6.49 8.96
C ALA A 236 -17.48 7.95 9.00
N LEU A 237 -16.61 8.86 9.44
CA LEU A 237 -16.91 10.30 9.48
C LEU A 237 -17.01 10.92 8.07
N ALA A 238 -16.21 10.45 7.13
CA ALA A 238 -16.25 10.89 5.74
C ALA A 238 -17.50 10.39 5.01
N GLY A 239 -17.91 9.15 5.27
CA GLY A 239 -19.13 8.55 4.73
C GLY A 239 -20.43 9.03 5.38
N ALA A 240 -20.35 9.86 6.42
CA ALA A 240 -21.49 10.36 7.19
C ALA A 240 -22.35 11.41 6.44
N GLY A 241 -22.54 11.26 5.12
CA GLY A 241 -23.62 11.95 4.40
C GLY A 241 -25.01 11.65 4.98
N GLU A 242 -25.16 10.52 5.69
CA GLU A 242 -26.34 10.08 6.41
C GLU A 242 -26.39 10.56 7.89
N GLY A 243 -25.50 11.44 8.32
CA GLY A 243 -25.44 11.99 9.67
C GLY A 243 -24.99 10.97 10.72
N TRP A 244 -25.49 11.15 11.97
CA TRP A 244 -25.14 10.34 13.13
C TRP A 244 -25.52 8.86 13.00
N LEU A 245 -26.53 8.55 12.21
CA LEU A 245 -27.00 7.19 11.97
C LEU A 245 -26.01 6.36 11.14
N GLY A 246 -25.39 6.97 10.12
CA GLY A 246 -24.33 6.33 9.31
C GLY A 246 -23.11 5.98 10.15
N LEU A 247 -22.66 6.91 11.02
CA LEU A 247 -21.56 6.66 11.94
C LEU A 247 -21.87 5.51 12.92
N ALA A 248 -23.06 5.51 13.50
CA ALA A 248 -23.49 4.44 14.41
C ALA A 248 -23.56 3.07 13.71
N ARG A 249 -24.07 3.03 12.48
CA ARG A 249 -24.15 1.81 11.67
C ARG A 249 -22.75 1.24 11.36
N THR A 250 -21.82 2.08 10.94
CA THR A 250 -20.43 1.67 10.67
C THR A 250 -19.73 1.21 11.94
N GLY A 251 -19.88 1.95 13.05
CA GLY A 251 -19.32 1.56 14.35
C GLY A 251 -19.87 0.23 14.85
N LEU A 252 -21.17 0.01 14.75
CA LEU A 252 -21.82 -1.26 15.11
C LEU A 252 -21.33 -2.40 14.21
N GLY A 253 -21.15 -2.13 12.91
CA GLY A 253 -20.58 -3.08 11.95
C GLY A 253 -19.18 -3.53 12.34
N VAL A 254 -18.30 -2.59 12.73
CA VAL A 254 -16.94 -2.92 13.21
C VAL A 254 -17.01 -3.78 14.48
N VAL A 255 -17.84 -3.41 15.44
CA VAL A 255 -18.00 -4.18 16.68
C VAL A 255 -18.55 -5.59 16.38
N ALA A 256 -19.55 -5.71 15.51
CA ALA A 256 -20.10 -6.99 15.09
C ALA A 256 -19.05 -7.86 14.37
N LEU A 257 -18.23 -7.26 13.52
CA LEU A 257 -17.12 -7.95 12.85
C LEU A 257 -16.08 -8.46 13.84
N LEU A 258 -15.66 -7.63 14.79
CA LEU A 258 -14.73 -8.04 15.86
C LEU A 258 -15.32 -9.20 16.66
N ALA A 259 -16.58 -9.08 17.08
CA ALA A 259 -17.28 -10.15 17.78
C ALA A 259 -17.31 -11.43 16.94
N PHE A 260 -17.64 -11.36 15.67
CA PHE A 260 -17.67 -12.51 14.76
C PHE A 260 -16.29 -13.16 14.63
N VAL A 261 -15.22 -12.38 14.41
CA VAL A 261 -13.86 -12.91 14.28
C VAL A 261 -13.42 -13.59 15.58
N PHE A 262 -13.60 -12.96 16.73
CA PHE A 262 -13.09 -13.50 17.99
C PHE A 262 -13.98 -14.56 18.63
N LEU A 263 -15.30 -14.49 18.46
CA LEU A 263 -16.25 -15.42 19.08
C LEU A 263 -16.63 -16.60 18.18
N VAL A 264 -16.57 -16.44 16.85
CA VAL A 264 -16.97 -17.49 15.89
C VAL A 264 -15.75 -18.04 15.14
N LEU A 265 -15.00 -17.17 14.43
CA LEU A 265 -13.90 -17.65 13.58
C LEU A 265 -12.74 -18.21 14.39
N LYS A 266 -12.34 -17.53 15.45
CA LYS A 266 -11.23 -17.99 16.30
C LYS A 266 -11.45 -19.39 16.88
N PRO A 267 -12.58 -19.73 17.54
CA PRO A 267 -12.79 -21.08 18.02
C PRO A 267 -12.96 -22.11 16.90
N LEU A 268 -13.58 -21.73 15.77
CA LEU A 268 -13.73 -22.60 14.61
C LEU A 268 -12.35 -23.00 14.04
N TYR A 269 -11.47 -22.04 13.81
CA TYR A 269 -10.13 -22.32 13.30
C TYR A 269 -9.24 -22.97 14.36
N ALA A 270 -9.44 -22.67 15.64
CA ALA A 270 -8.76 -23.38 16.72
C ALA A 270 -9.11 -24.87 16.73
N TRP A 271 -10.39 -25.21 16.54
CA TRP A 271 -10.84 -26.59 16.39
C TRP A 271 -10.27 -27.24 15.13
N LEU A 272 -10.37 -26.58 13.96
CA LEU A 272 -9.86 -27.09 12.71
C LEU A 272 -8.35 -27.42 12.78
N LEU A 273 -7.57 -26.51 13.37
CA LEU A 273 -6.12 -26.65 13.48
C LEU A 273 -5.72 -27.75 14.47
N ARG A 274 -6.43 -27.87 15.60
CA ARG A 274 -6.18 -28.97 16.58
C ARG A 274 -6.47 -30.34 15.99
N THR A 275 -7.46 -30.46 15.09
CA THR A 275 -7.87 -31.75 14.52
C THR A 275 -7.06 -32.16 13.29
N HIS A 276 -6.55 -31.19 12.52
CA HIS A 276 -5.93 -31.48 11.22
C HIS A 276 -4.51 -30.94 11.04
N ALA A 277 -3.94 -30.30 12.06
CA ALA A 277 -2.58 -29.77 12.06
C ALA A 277 -1.92 -29.97 13.45
N ALA A 278 -2.16 -31.11 14.09
CA ALA A 278 -1.65 -31.40 15.43
C ALA A 278 -0.10 -31.35 15.51
N ASP A 279 0.59 -31.66 14.40
CA ASP A 279 2.05 -31.62 14.31
C ASP A 279 2.61 -30.21 14.04
N GLY A 280 1.75 -29.18 13.99
CA GLY A 280 2.13 -27.80 13.69
C GLY A 280 2.41 -27.50 12.23
N GLU A 281 2.24 -28.49 11.32
CA GLU A 281 2.31 -28.28 9.88
C GLU A 281 0.91 -28.35 9.25
N PRO A 282 0.44 -27.26 8.61
CA PRO A 282 -0.86 -27.27 7.96
C PRO A 282 -0.83 -28.15 6.70
N THR A 283 -1.76 -29.11 6.64
CA THR A 283 -2.00 -29.86 5.41
C THR A 283 -2.51 -28.93 4.31
N THR A 284 -2.45 -29.37 3.05
CA THR A 284 -2.97 -28.60 1.90
C THR A 284 -4.43 -28.20 2.10
N THR A 285 -5.24 -29.08 2.67
CA THR A 285 -6.67 -28.81 2.98
C THR A 285 -6.83 -27.71 4.03
N VAL A 286 -6.02 -27.75 5.09
CA VAL A 286 -6.03 -26.72 6.14
C VAL A 286 -5.58 -25.37 5.55
N LEU A 287 -4.52 -25.37 4.73
CA LEU A 287 -4.06 -24.15 4.06
C LEU A 287 -5.15 -23.56 3.15
N ALA A 288 -5.84 -24.40 2.38
CA ALA A 288 -6.96 -23.95 1.55
C ALA A 288 -8.10 -23.38 2.38
N ALA A 289 -8.47 -24.04 3.50
CA ALA A 289 -9.49 -23.52 4.41
C ALA A 289 -9.10 -22.18 5.02
N LEU A 290 -7.83 -21.98 5.41
CA LEU A 290 -7.31 -20.72 5.90
C LEU A 290 -7.39 -19.62 4.82
N MET A 291 -7.01 -19.94 3.57
CA MET A 291 -7.11 -18.97 2.46
C MET A 291 -8.57 -18.62 2.15
N ILE A 292 -9.49 -19.56 2.18
CA ILE A 292 -10.93 -19.31 2.01
C ILE A 292 -11.43 -18.39 3.13
N GLY A 293 -11.09 -18.67 4.38
CA GLY A 293 -11.47 -17.83 5.52
C GLY A 293 -10.90 -16.41 5.46
N LEU A 294 -9.64 -16.30 5.06
CA LEU A 294 -8.98 -15.01 4.81
C LEU A 294 -9.73 -14.19 3.74
N LEU A 295 -9.98 -14.79 2.59
CA LEU A 295 -10.67 -14.12 1.48
C LEU A 295 -12.12 -13.79 1.82
N ALA A 296 -12.82 -14.66 2.57
CA ALA A 296 -14.17 -14.39 3.05
C ALA A 296 -14.21 -13.20 4.02
N CYS A 297 -13.26 -13.10 4.96
CA CYS A 297 -13.15 -11.94 5.85
C CYS A 297 -12.81 -10.66 5.08
N ALA A 298 -11.89 -10.74 4.12
CA ALA A 298 -11.53 -9.61 3.26
C ALA A 298 -12.74 -9.14 2.43
N MET A 299 -13.48 -10.07 1.83
CA MET A 299 -14.70 -9.78 1.07
C MET A 299 -15.78 -9.16 1.95
N LEU A 300 -15.98 -9.67 3.17
CA LEU A 300 -16.98 -9.16 4.11
C LEU A 300 -16.67 -7.70 4.49
N THR A 301 -15.42 -7.38 4.79
CA THR A 301 -15.03 -6.00 5.11
C THR A 301 -15.11 -5.06 3.92
N GLU A 302 -14.78 -5.53 2.73
CA GLU A 302 -14.98 -4.76 1.49
C GLU A 302 -16.46 -4.45 1.27
N TRP A 303 -17.32 -5.44 1.45
CA TRP A 303 -18.79 -5.24 1.37
C TRP A 303 -19.31 -4.25 2.43
N MET A 304 -18.70 -4.23 3.61
CA MET A 304 -19.01 -3.25 4.67
C MET A 304 -18.39 -1.86 4.44
N HIS A 305 -17.73 -1.62 3.31
CA HIS A 305 -16.97 -0.39 3.00
C HIS A 305 -15.81 -0.10 3.99
N LEU A 306 -15.26 -1.14 4.63
CA LEU A 306 -14.13 -1.02 5.57
C LEU A 306 -12.78 -1.39 4.95
N HIS A 307 -12.73 -1.68 3.67
CA HIS A 307 -11.57 -2.17 2.90
C HIS A 307 -11.12 -3.61 3.24
N ALA A 308 -10.84 -4.42 2.20
CA ALA A 308 -10.47 -5.84 2.31
C ALA A 308 -9.27 -6.12 3.24
N VAL A 309 -8.34 -5.20 3.28
CA VAL A 309 -7.11 -5.24 4.07
C VAL A 309 -7.39 -5.37 5.58
N PHE A 310 -8.44 -4.71 6.07
CA PHE A 310 -8.83 -4.76 7.48
C PHE A 310 -9.33 -6.16 7.88
N GLY A 311 -10.17 -6.78 7.03
CA GLY A 311 -10.64 -8.15 7.25
C GLY A 311 -9.51 -9.17 7.27
N ALA A 312 -8.55 -9.02 6.37
CA ALA A 312 -7.37 -9.86 6.31
C ALA A 312 -6.51 -9.76 7.59
N PHE A 313 -6.27 -8.54 8.07
CA PHE A 313 -5.56 -8.29 9.33
C PHE A 313 -6.28 -8.92 10.52
N LEU A 314 -7.59 -8.67 10.66
CA LEU A 314 -8.40 -9.23 11.75
C LEU A 314 -8.44 -10.76 11.73
N PHE A 315 -8.55 -11.36 10.54
CA PHE A 315 -8.50 -12.80 10.40
C PHE A 315 -7.18 -13.37 10.90
N GLY A 316 -6.04 -12.78 10.48
CA GLY A 316 -4.71 -13.17 10.96
C GLY A 316 -4.58 -13.02 12.49
N ALA A 317 -5.02 -11.88 13.04
CA ALA A 317 -4.97 -11.60 14.48
C ALA A 317 -5.89 -12.52 15.31
N GLY A 318 -6.96 -13.04 14.70
CA GLY A 318 -7.92 -13.97 15.31
C GLY A 318 -7.47 -15.43 15.32
N LEU A 319 -6.45 -15.82 14.55
CA LEU A 319 -5.98 -17.20 14.53
C LEU A 319 -5.34 -17.63 15.86
N PRO A 320 -5.45 -18.93 16.21
CA PRO A 320 -4.80 -19.47 17.39
C PRO A 320 -3.29 -19.31 17.33
N ARG A 321 -2.68 -19.03 18.44
CA ARG A 321 -1.24 -18.80 18.57
C ARG A 321 -0.50 -20.14 18.78
N ASP A 322 -0.10 -20.74 17.69
CA ASP A 322 0.86 -21.84 17.65
C ASP A 322 2.09 -21.38 16.88
N ASP A 323 3.24 -21.30 17.55
CA ASP A 323 4.49 -20.79 16.96
C ASP A 323 5.02 -21.64 15.80
N ARG A 324 4.67 -22.94 15.74
CA ARG A 324 5.06 -23.82 14.62
C ARG A 324 4.18 -23.55 13.40
N LEU A 325 2.88 -23.53 13.62
CA LEU A 325 1.91 -23.19 12.58
C LEU A 325 2.16 -21.79 11.99
N LEU A 326 2.35 -20.79 12.85
CA LEU A 326 2.64 -19.42 12.44
C LEU A 326 3.87 -19.35 11.55
N ARG A 327 4.98 -19.98 11.98
CA ARG A 327 6.22 -20.04 11.16
C ARG A 327 5.98 -20.73 9.81
N SER A 328 5.27 -21.84 9.79
CA SER A 328 4.97 -22.58 8.55
C SER A 328 4.11 -21.74 7.59
N LEU A 329 3.08 -21.05 8.09
CA LEU A 329 2.22 -20.17 7.27
C LEU A 329 3.01 -18.98 6.73
N VAL A 330 3.77 -18.30 7.59
CA VAL A 330 4.59 -17.15 7.20
C VAL A 330 5.60 -17.57 6.13
N GLN A 331 6.34 -18.66 6.34
CA GLN A 331 7.31 -19.16 5.36
C GLN A 331 6.72 -19.49 3.99
N ARG A 332 5.45 -19.93 3.93
CA ARG A 332 4.77 -20.27 2.66
C ARG A 332 4.18 -19.06 1.94
N VAL A 333 3.69 -18.06 2.67
CA VAL A 333 2.94 -16.92 2.13
C VAL A 333 3.81 -15.67 1.96
N GLU A 334 4.70 -15.39 2.92
CA GLU A 334 5.52 -14.18 2.94
C GLU A 334 6.37 -13.98 1.68
N PRO A 335 7.08 -15.01 1.14
CA PRO A 335 7.94 -14.80 -0.02
C PRO A 335 7.17 -14.29 -1.25
N ILE A 336 5.99 -14.86 -1.53
CA ILE A 336 5.17 -14.44 -2.66
C ILE A 336 4.62 -13.04 -2.43
N SER A 337 4.10 -12.79 -1.22
CA SER A 337 3.55 -11.48 -0.85
C SER A 337 4.62 -10.39 -0.93
N MET A 338 5.77 -10.58 -0.28
CA MET A 338 6.80 -9.54 -0.15
C MET A 338 7.67 -9.37 -1.39
N VAL A 339 7.97 -10.46 -2.11
CA VAL A 339 8.89 -10.40 -3.26
C VAL A 339 8.18 -10.02 -4.55
N VAL A 340 6.94 -10.47 -4.74
CA VAL A 340 6.22 -10.30 -6.01
C VAL A 340 5.10 -9.28 -5.89
N LEU A 341 4.22 -9.42 -4.89
CA LEU A 341 2.96 -8.67 -4.86
C LEU A 341 3.11 -7.28 -4.23
N MET A 342 3.95 -7.12 -3.20
CA MET A 342 4.17 -5.81 -2.57
C MET A 342 4.80 -4.76 -3.49
N PRO A 343 5.79 -5.09 -4.35
CA PRO A 343 6.28 -4.13 -5.33
C PRO A 343 5.20 -3.58 -6.28
N LEU A 344 4.15 -4.37 -6.57
CA LEU A 344 3.03 -3.91 -7.40
C LEU A 344 2.22 -2.82 -6.68
N PHE A 345 2.01 -2.98 -5.39
CA PHE A 345 1.35 -1.97 -4.57
C PHE A 345 2.13 -0.65 -4.55
N PHE A 346 3.46 -0.71 -4.37
CA PHE A 346 4.31 0.49 -4.41
C PHE A 346 4.31 1.13 -5.79
N ALA A 347 4.33 0.34 -6.86
CA ALA A 347 4.25 0.85 -8.23
C ALA A 347 2.92 1.59 -8.45
N LEU A 348 1.79 1.00 -8.06
CA LEU A 348 0.47 1.65 -8.16
C LEU A 348 0.38 2.92 -7.32
N ALA A 349 0.93 2.91 -6.11
CA ALA A 349 1.02 4.12 -5.29
C ALA A 349 1.83 5.21 -6.00
N GLY A 350 2.94 4.84 -6.63
CA GLY A 350 3.74 5.77 -7.43
C GLY A 350 3.03 6.28 -8.68
N LEU A 351 2.26 5.41 -9.36
CA LEU A 351 1.44 5.81 -10.51
C LEU A 351 0.30 6.77 -10.14
N ALA A 352 -0.14 6.78 -8.89
CA ALA A 352 -1.14 7.72 -8.39
C ALA A 352 -0.55 9.11 -8.05
N THR A 353 0.76 9.30 -8.15
CA THR A 353 1.42 10.58 -7.87
C THR A 353 1.23 11.59 -8.99
N THR A 354 1.43 12.87 -8.69
CA THR A 354 1.35 13.97 -9.66
C THR A 354 2.52 14.95 -9.52
N GLY A 355 2.93 15.53 -10.64
CA GLY A 355 3.98 16.56 -10.67
C GLY A 355 3.54 17.91 -10.06
N GLY A 356 2.24 18.19 -9.94
CA GLY A 356 1.71 19.42 -9.35
C GLY A 356 2.19 19.68 -7.91
N ALA A 357 2.46 18.60 -7.16
CA ALA A 357 3.00 18.71 -5.80
C ALA A 357 4.38 19.39 -5.71
N PHE A 358 5.12 19.52 -6.81
CA PHE A 358 6.45 20.15 -6.85
C PHE A 358 6.45 21.63 -7.29
N SER A 359 5.30 22.26 -7.30
CA SER A 359 5.22 23.74 -7.41
C SER A 359 5.93 24.40 -6.22
N ALA A 360 6.31 25.68 -6.34
CA ALA A 360 6.97 26.40 -5.24
C ALA A 360 6.16 26.37 -3.94
N ALA A 361 4.84 26.55 -4.02
CA ALA A 361 3.93 26.41 -2.87
C ALA A 361 3.86 24.97 -2.37
N GLY A 362 3.84 23.99 -3.28
CA GLY A 362 3.81 22.56 -2.96
C GLY A 362 5.09 22.09 -2.23
N LEU A 363 6.27 22.56 -2.63
CA LEU A 363 7.52 22.30 -1.92
C LEU A 363 7.51 22.82 -0.49
N GLY A 364 6.94 24.03 -0.27
CA GLY A 364 6.73 24.56 1.06
C GLY A 364 5.81 23.71 1.91
N ALA A 365 4.70 23.22 1.32
CA ALA A 365 3.78 22.30 1.98
C ALA A 365 4.44 20.94 2.30
N ILE A 366 5.22 20.37 1.38
CA ILE A 366 6.00 19.14 1.62
C ILE A 366 6.96 19.35 2.79
N ALA A 367 7.74 20.42 2.79
CA ALA A 367 8.69 20.72 3.86
C ALA A 367 7.99 20.86 5.22
N LEU A 368 6.84 21.55 5.27
CA LEU A 368 6.03 21.71 6.47
C LEU A 368 5.50 20.34 6.96
N ILE A 369 4.93 19.53 6.07
CA ILE A 369 4.39 18.21 6.39
C ILE A 369 5.49 17.28 6.93
N VAL A 370 6.67 17.25 6.27
CA VAL A 370 7.82 16.46 6.71
C VAL A 370 8.31 16.92 8.08
N ALA A 371 8.48 18.22 8.28
CA ALA A 371 8.98 18.79 9.54
C ALA A 371 8.02 18.50 10.70
N VAL A 372 6.74 18.78 10.51
CA VAL A 372 5.69 18.57 11.52
C VAL A 372 5.55 17.09 11.86
N SER A 373 5.59 16.24 10.84
CA SER A 373 5.55 14.78 11.01
C SER A 373 6.74 14.26 11.82
N ALA A 374 7.96 14.64 11.43
CA ALA A 374 9.18 14.22 12.10
C ALA A 374 9.22 14.72 13.56
N VAL A 375 8.94 16.01 13.79
CA VAL A 375 8.89 16.61 15.14
C VAL A 375 7.83 15.91 16.00
N GLY A 376 6.63 15.72 15.48
CA GLY A 376 5.54 15.07 16.21
C GLY A 376 5.86 13.63 16.59
N LYS A 377 6.40 12.85 15.63
CA LYS A 377 6.73 11.44 15.87
C LYS A 377 7.93 11.26 16.80
N ILE A 378 9.02 11.96 16.51
CA ILE A 378 10.25 11.85 17.29
C ILE A 378 10.00 12.42 18.69
N GLY A 379 9.38 13.61 18.78
CA GLY A 379 9.07 14.25 20.04
C GLY A 379 8.08 13.45 20.87
N GLY A 380 6.97 13.01 20.29
CA GLY A 380 5.96 12.21 20.97
C GLY A 380 6.53 10.88 21.48
N GLY A 381 7.25 10.13 20.63
CA GLY A 381 7.90 8.88 21.02
C GLY A 381 8.95 9.06 22.11
N ALA A 382 9.80 10.10 21.99
CA ALA A 382 10.84 10.40 22.96
C ALA A 382 10.25 10.82 24.31
N LEU A 383 9.26 11.71 24.31
CA LEU A 383 8.58 12.17 25.53
C LEU A 383 7.82 11.03 26.22
N GLY A 384 7.16 10.15 25.45
CA GLY A 384 6.49 8.96 25.98
C GLY A 384 7.46 8.00 26.68
N ALA A 385 8.65 7.76 26.11
CA ALA A 385 9.70 6.95 26.71
C ALA A 385 10.30 7.64 27.96
N ARG A 386 10.56 8.94 27.86
CA ARG A 386 11.11 9.74 28.96
C ARG A 386 10.20 9.75 30.16
N ALA A 387 8.90 9.89 29.96
CA ALA A 387 7.89 9.86 31.02
C ALA A 387 7.87 8.52 31.79
N CYS A 388 8.39 7.44 31.20
CA CYS A 388 8.52 6.12 31.81
C CYS A 388 9.93 5.85 32.39
N GLY A 389 10.79 6.88 32.49
CA GLY A 389 12.09 6.77 33.13
C GLY A 389 13.25 6.31 32.25
N TYR A 390 13.07 6.26 30.92
CA TYR A 390 14.17 5.98 29.99
C TYR A 390 15.10 7.22 29.92
N ASP A 391 16.39 6.97 29.71
CA ASP A 391 17.35 8.05 29.49
C ASP A 391 17.13 8.77 28.14
N TRP A 392 17.74 9.93 27.93
CA TRP A 392 17.53 10.72 26.70
C TRP A 392 18.02 9.99 25.44
N ARG A 393 19.08 9.18 25.54
CA ARG A 393 19.60 8.43 24.37
C ARG A 393 18.60 7.37 23.90
N ASP A 394 18.11 6.56 24.83
CA ASP A 394 17.09 5.55 24.53
C ASP A 394 15.77 6.20 24.11
N SER A 395 15.37 7.30 24.74
CA SER A 395 14.14 8.01 24.42
C SER A 395 14.17 8.61 23.00
N LEU A 396 15.25 9.30 22.61
CA LEU A 396 15.39 9.85 21.26
C LEU A 396 15.56 8.75 20.21
N SER A 397 16.25 7.64 20.54
CA SER A 397 16.35 6.47 19.66
C SER A 397 14.99 5.82 19.42
N THR A 398 14.17 5.70 20.48
CA THR A 398 12.78 5.24 20.36
C THR A 398 11.95 6.18 19.49
N GLY A 399 12.02 7.50 19.72
CA GLY A 399 11.34 8.51 18.89
C GLY A 399 11.74 8.44 17.42
N ALA A 400 13.04 8.30 17.13
CA ALA A 400 13.54 8.16 15.77
C ALA A 400 13.03 6.88 15.09
N LEU A 401 12.93 5.76 15.83
CA LEU A 401 12.32 4.53 15.32
C LEU A 401 10.82 4.69 15.05
N MET A 402 10.09 5.37 15.93
CA MET A 402 8.67 5.65 15.74
C MET A 402 8.39 6.53 14.51
N ASN A 403 9.40 7.24 14.00
CA ASN A 403 9.30 8.03 12.76
C ASN A 403 9.43 7.18 11.47
N SER A 404 9.66 5.87 11.60
CA SER A 404 9.68 4.96 10.43
C SER A 404 8.27 4.77 9.88
N ARG A 405 8.13 4.90 8.57
CA ARG A 405 6.88 4.81 7.83
C ARG A 405 6.98 3.78 6.73
N GLY A 406 5.84 3.39 6.15
CA GLY A 406 5.85 2.41 5.07
C GLY A 406 4.47 1.93 4.66
N LEU A 407 4.32 0.63 4.49
CA LEU A 407 3.13 0.00 3.91
C LEU A 407 1.82 0.44 4.55
N MET A 408 1.73 0.42 5.89
CA MET A 408 0.51 0.78 6.61
C MET A 408 0.05 2.20 6.30
N GLU A 409 0.98 3.14 6.25
CA GLU A 409 0.68 4.52 5.91
C GLU A 409 0.24 4.68 4.45
N LEU A 410 0.93 4.00 3.51
CA LEU A 410 0.56 4.00 2.10
C LEU A 410 -0.84 3.42 1.87
N ILE A 411 -1.20 2.37 2.61
CA ILE A 411 -2.56 1.80 2.57
C ILE A 411 -3.57 2.84 3.03
N VAL A 412 -3.32 3.50 4.15
CA VAL A 412 -4.20 4.55 4.68
C VAL A 412 -4.32 5.71 3.68
N MET A 413 -3.21 6.17 3.10
CA MET A 413 -3.21 7.21 2.08
C MET A 413 -3.99 6.78 0.83
N LYS A 414 -3.84 5.54 0.38
CA LYS A 414 -4.58 4.99 -0.76
C LYS A 414 -6.08 4.93 -0.48
N ILE A 415 -6.47 4.46 0.70
CA ILE A 415 -7.87 4.46 1.14
C ILE A 415 -8.42 5.90 1.19
N GLY A 416 -7.66 6.86 1.70
CA GLY A 416 -8.05 8.26 1.72
C GLY A 416 -8.23 8.87 0.32
N LEU A 417 -7.37 8.48 -0.62
CA LEU A 417 -7.47 8.89 -2.01
C LEU A 417 -8.71 8.28 -2.69
N ASP A 418 -8.94 6.97 -2.50
CA ASP A 418 -10.07 6.25 -3.09
C ASP A 418 -11.42 6.71 -2.48
N ALA A 419 -11.42 7.06 -1.20
CA ALA A 419 -12.58 7.67 -0.53
C ALA A 419 -12.77 9.17 -0.88
N GLY A 420 -11.90 9.74 -1.70
CA GLY A 420 -11.97 11.14 -2.09
C GLY A 420 -11.69 12.15 -0.96
N LEU A 421 -11.09 11.71 0.16
CA LEU A 421 -10.73 12.58 1.30
C LEU A 421 -9.54 13.48 0.99
N ILE A 422 -8.62 13.00 0.16
CA ILE A 422 -7.45 13.73 -0.32
C ILE A 422 -7.33 13.66 -1.84
N GLY A 423 -6.72 14.66 -2.43
CA GLY A 423 -6.39 14.67 -3.86
C GLY A 423 -5.02 14.04 -4.15
N HIS A 424 -4.70 13.85 -5.44
CA HIS A 424 -3.42 13.29 -5.89
C HIS A 424 -2.20 14.12 -5.44
N GLU A 425 -2.33 15.44 -5.34
CA GLU A 425 -1.25 16.30 -4.85
C GLU A 425 -0.93 16.01 -3.40
N MET A 426 -1.95 15.99 -2.54
CA MET A 426 -1.78 15.68 -1.12
C MET A 426 -1.25 14.25 -0.93
N PHE A 427 -1.77 13.28 -1.70
CA PHE A 427 -1.25 11.90 -1.70
C PHE A 427 0.25 11.87 -2.03
N THR A 428 0.68 12.64 -3.05
CA THR A 428 2.09 12.75 -3.46
C THR A 428 2.95 13.34 -2.34
N MET A 429 2.47 14.41 -1.70
CA MET A 429 3.18 15.06 -0.58
C MET A 429 3.37 14.11 0.61
N LEU A 430 2.32 13.36 0.97
CA LEU A 430 2.38 12.37 2.03
C LEU A 430 3.30 11.18 1.67
N LEU A 431 3.31 10.73 0.41
CA LEU A 431 4.23 9.69 -0.05
C LEU A 431 5.69 10.14 0.06
N ILE A 432 5.99 11.37 -0.32
CA ILE A 432 7.34 11.93 -0.18
C ILE A 432 7.70 12.06 1.30
N MET A 433 6.77 12.53 2.14
CA MET A 433 6.96 12.58 3.59
C MET A 433 7.29 11.20 4.15
N ALA A 434 6.58 10.15 3.74
CA ALA A 434 6.83 8.78 4.20
C ALA A 434 8.23 8.28 3.78
N LEU A 435 8.66 8.55 2.55
CA LEU A 435 10.00 8.21 2.06
C LEU A 435 11.09 8.94 2.86
N VAL A 436 10.96 10.26 3.01
CA VAL A 436 11.97 11.09 3.68
C VAL A 436 12.08 10.73 5.15
N THR A 437 10.96 10.63 5.88
CA THR A 437 10.97 10.33 7.32
C THR A 437 11.50 8.92 7.61
N THR A 438 11.22 7.95 6.74
CA THR A 438 11.77 6.59 6.87
C THR A 438 13.26 6.55 6.58
N ALA A 439 13.72 7.26 5.54
CA ALA A 439 15.13 7.40 5.25
C ALA A 439 15.90 8.10 6.40
N MET A 440 15.26 9.05 7.10
CA MET A 440 15.85 9.71 8.27
C MET A 440 15.95 8.79 9.50
N ALA A 441 15.03 7.84 9.69
CA ALA A 441 14.96 7.02 10.89
C ALA A 441 16.26 6.26 11.17
N SER A 442 16.81 5.60 10.13
CA SER A 442 18.02 4.78 10.25
C SER A 442 19.27 5.56 10.68
N PRO A 443 19.66 6.70 10.06
CA PRO A 443 20.81 7.49 10.51
C PRO A 443 20.57 8.15 11.88
N MET A 444 19.35 8.62 12.17
CA MET A 444 19.01 9.25 13.45
C MET A 444 19.16 8.28 14.62
N VAL A 445 18.71 7.03 14.48
CA VAL A 445 18.91 5.99 15.50
C VAL A 445 20.39 5.77 15.76
N SER A 446 21.22 5.68 14.71
CA SER A 446 22.67 5.53 14.87
C SER A 446 23.32 6.71 15.59
N TRP A 447 22.85 7.91 15.32
CA TRP A 447 23.35 9.13 15.95
C TRP A 447 22.97 9.20 17.43
N PHE A 448 21.69 9.00 17.76
CA PHE A 448 21.21 9.10 19.15
C PHE A 448 21.70 7.96 20.04
N SER A 449 21.72 6.72 19.51
CA SER A 449 22.17 5.57 20.29
C SER A 449 23.69 5.51 20.46
N GLY A 450 24.47 6.20 19.62
CA GLY A 450 25.92 6.07 19.57
C GLY A 450 26.42 4.70 19.10
N LEU A 451 25.51 3.81 18.69
CA LEU A 451 25.84 2.47 18.19
C LEU A 451 26.12 2.57 16.69
N ARG A 452 27.34 2.32 16.27
CA ARG A 452 27.65 2.13 14.85
C ARG A 452 27.13 0.77 14.40
N ALA A 453 26.26 0.74 13.43
CA ALA A 453 25.82 -0.51 12.83
C ALA A 453 27.04 -1.26 12.25
N PRO A 454 27.20 -2.56 12.50
CA PRO A 454 28.12 -3.36 11.73
C PRO A 454 27.62 -3.33 10.28
N VAL A 455 28.45 -2.80 9.37
CA VAL A 455 28.22 -2.90 7.92
C VAL A 455 28.39 -4.39 7.60
N ARG A 456 27.30 -5.15 7.55
CA ARG A 456 27.32 -6.50 7.00
C ARG A 456 27.45 -6.40 5.48
N PRO A 457 28.50 -6.99 4.89
CA PRO A 457 28.58 -7.08 3.45
C PRO A 457 27.37 -7.89 2.94
N ALA A 458 26.82 -7.48 1.79
CA ALA A 458 25.64 -8.09 1.15
C ALA A 458 25.79 -9.59 0.82
N SER A 459 26.99 -10.17 0.96
CA SER A 459 27.31 -11.57 0.73
C SER A 459 26.92 -12.53 1.86
N ALA A 460 26.42 -12.04 3.00
CA ALA A 460 26.06 -12.88 4.15
C ALA A 460 24.58 -13.29 4.19
N LEU A 461 23.81 -13.01 3.14
CA LEU A 461 22.38 -13.40 3.03
C LEU A 461 22.16 -14.64 2.17
N GLU A 462 23.23 -15.28 1.69
CA GLU A 462 23.15 -16.56 0.99
C GLU A 462 23.66 -17.67 1.91
N VAL A 463 22.86 -18.71 1.96
CA VAL A 463 23.10 -20.01 2.59
C VAL A 463 22.84 -20.02 4.11
N GLY A 464 21.61 -20.45 4.45
CA GLY A 464 21.32 -20.98 5.78
C GLY A 464 22.22 -22.17 6.07
N ASP A 465 23.04 -22.01 7.10
CA ASP A 465 23.77 -23.12 7.71
C ASP A 465 22.78 -24.19 8.21
N VAL A 466 22.54 -25.17 7.37
CA VAL A 466 22.08 -26.48 7.82
C VAL A 466 23.29 -27.14 8.50
N VAL A 467 23.52 -26.83 9.74
CA VAL A 467 24.42 -27.63 10.57
C VAL A 467 23.66 -28.90 10.95
N VAL A 468 23.80 -29.90 10.12
CA VAL A 468 23.60 -31.29 10.54
C VAL A 468 24.75 -31.59 11.52
N ARG A 469 24.45 -31.68 12.79
CA ARG A 469 25.34 -32.33 13.78
C ARG A 469 24.91 -33.78 13.92
N PRO A 470 25.88 -34.71 13.97
CA PRO A 470 25.69 -36.13 14.04
C PRO A 470 25.00 -36.62 15.29
#